data_9622db98175b7ee84ba32d78850d5ab7
#
_entry.id   9622db98175b7ee84ba32d78850d5ab7
#
_cell.length_a   1.000
_cell.length_b   1.000
_cell.length_c   1.000
_cell.angle_alpha   90.00
_cell.angle_beta   90.00
_cell.angle_gamma   90.00
#
_symmetry.space_group_name_H-M   'P 1'
#
loop_
_entity.id
_entity.type
_entity.pdbx_description
1 polymer ?
#
loop_
_entity_poly.entity_id
_entity_poly.type
_entity_poly.pdbx_seq_one_letter_code
_entity_poly.pdbx_strand_id
1 'polypeptide(L)'
;MKQFEARVRHVLAKYSVLKQENEDLYTEIEKKDEEIQRLKDQLSQSQNEYNNLKLAKMIEITDSDIKESKMKIAKLVREINKCISILSSGEE
;
A
#
# COMPACT_ATOMS: atom_id res chain seq x y z
N MET A 1 55.06 -40.47 4.65
CA MET A 1 53.76 -40.94 4.21
C MET A 1 52.64 -40.67 5.19
N LYS A 2 52.86 -40.88 6.51
CA LYS A 2 51.84 -40.54 7.48
C LYS A 2 51.43 -39.07 7.50
N GLN A 3 52.42 -38.17 7.29
CA GLN A 3 52.14 -36.74 7.21
C GLN A 3 51.29 -36.35 6.00
N PHE A 4 51.51 -37.04 4.86
CA PHE A 4 50.75 -36.83 3.66
C PHE A 4 49.29 -37.29 3.85
N GLU A 5 49.10 -38.45 4.45
CA GLU A 5 47.77 -38.97 4.74
C GLU A 5 46.99 -38.07 5.71
N ALA A 6 47.69 -37.54 6.73
CA ALA A 6 47.09 -36.61 7.68
C ALA A 6 46.66 -35.31 6.99
N ARG A 7 47.46 -34.79 6.05
CA ARG A 7 47.14 -33.59 5.27
C ARG A 7 45.92 -33.82 4.35
N VAL A 8 45.87 -34.98 3.69
CA VAL A 8 44.75 -35.35 2.85
C VAL A 8 43.45 -35.45 3.68
N ARG A 9 43.50 -36.09 4.83
CA ARG A 9 42.35 -36.17 5.74
C ARG A 9 41.92 -34.80 6.22
N HIS A 10 42.86 -33.92 6.52
CA HIS A 10 42.58 -32.56 6.94
C HIS A 10 41.87 -31.76 5.84
N VAL A 11 42.35 -31.86 4.61
CA VAL A 11 41.74 -31.23 3.44
C VAL A 11 40.32 -31.77 3.19
N LEU A 12 40.14 -33.07 3.28
CA LEU A 12 38.83 -33.70 3.12
C LEU A 12 37.84 -33.25 4.22
N ALA A 13 38.34 -33.15 5.46
CA ALA A 13 37.52 -32.66 6.57
C ALA A 13 37.08 -31.21 6.36
N LYS A 14 38.01 -30.34 5.91
CA LYS A 14 37.72 -28.95 5.56
C LYS A 14 36.72 -28.86 4.41
N TYR A 15 36.90 -29.69 3.39
CA TYR A 15 35.99 -29.74 2.25
C TYR A 15 34.56 -30.09 2.71
N SER A 16 34.42 -31.08 3.58
CA SER A 16 33.13 -31.50 4.12
C SER A 16 32.47 -30.37 4.90
N VAL A 17 33.22 -29.66 5.76
CA VAL A 17 32.72 -28.52 6.52
C VAL A 17 32.28 -27.40 5.58
N LEU A 18 33.09 -27.05 4.60
CA LEU A 18 32.76 -26.02 3.63
C LEU A 18 31.54 -26.37 2.80
N LYS A 19 31.40 -27.62 2.42
CA LYS A 19 30.24 -28.11 1.70
C LYS A 19 28.96 -27.96 2.53
N GLN A 20 29.04 -28.32 3.80
CA GLN A 20 27.92 -28.17 4.73
C GLN A 20 27.56 -26.69 4.94
N GLU A 21 28.56 -25.86 5.17
CA GLU A 21 28.33 -24.41 5.29
C GLU A 21 27.70 -23.84 4.04
N ASN A 22 28.14 -24.29 2.86
CA ASN A 22 27.59 -23.84 1.59
C ASN A 22 26.12 -24.23 1.45
N GLU A 23 25.77 -25.47 1.79
CA GLU A 23 24.38 -25.95 1.80
C GLU A 23 23.51 -25.13 2.77
N ASP A 24 24.03 -24.86 3.98
CA ASP A 24 23.35 -24.05 4.98
C ASP A 24 23.11 -22.63 4.50
N LEU A 25 24.10 -22.03 3.83
CA LEU A 25 23.98 -20.70 3.25
C LEU A 25 22.94 -20.65 2.14
N TYR A 26 22.90 -21.65 1.28
CA TYR A 26 21.87 -21.73 0.22
C TYR A 26 20.48 -21.83 0.82
N THR A 27 20.30 -22.63 1.86
CA THR A 27 19.02 -22.74 2.57
C THR A 27 18.62 -21.39 3.19
N GLU A 28 19.58 -20.70 3.78
CA GLU A 28 19.35 -19.39 4.38
C GLU A 28 18.98 -18.34 3.33
N ILE A 29 19.64 -18.37 2.17
CA ILE A 29 19.32 -17.49 1.04
C ILE A 29 17.90 -17.75 0.54
N GLU A 30 17.49 -19.01 0.39
CA GLU A 30 16.13 -19.36 -0.01
C GLU A 30 15.09 -18.81 0.96
N LYS A 31 15.34 -18.97 2.26
CA LYS A 31 14.44 -18.44 3.31
C LYS A 31 14.33 -16.92 3.23
N LYS A 32 15.44 -16.24 3.03
CA LYS A 32 15.47 -14.79 2.92
C LYS A 32 14.78 -14.30 1.65
N ASP A 33 14.94 -15.02 0.55
CA ASP A 33 14.25 -14.70 -0.71
C ASP A 33 12.74 -14.84 -0.56
N GLU A 34 12.27 -15.89 0.12
CA GLU A 34 10.84 -16.07 0.42
C GLU A 34 10.32 -14.93 1.29
N GLU A 35 11.09 -14.52 2.29
CA GLU A 35 10.72 -13.42 3.18
C GLU A 35 10.67 -12.10 2.43
N ILE A 36 11.63 -11.82 1.55
CA ILE A 36 11.65 -10.63 0.71
C ILE A 36 10.42 -10.61 -0.20
N GLN A 37 10.07 -11.74 -0.81
CA GLN A 37 8.89 -11.83 -1.66
C GLN A 37 7.61 -11.57 -0.87
N ARG A 38 7.50 -12.15 0.32
CA ARG A 38 6.37 -11.94 1.22
C ARG A 38 6.23 -10.47 1.61
N LEU A 39 7.35 -9.82 1.94
CA LEU A 39 7.37 -8.40 2.31
C LEU A 39 7.00 -7.51 1.12
N LYS A 40 7.46 -7.84 -0.08
CA LYS A 40 7.09 -7.12 -1.29
C LYS A 40 5.59 -7.23 -1.57
N ASP A 41 5.01 -8.41 -1.39
CA ASP A 41 3.58 -8.63 -1.58
C ASP A 41 2.77 -7.85 -0.55
N GLN A 42 3.20 -7.85 0.72
CA GLN A 42 2.56 -7.07 1.78
C GLN A 42 2.64 -5.56 1.49
N LEU A 43 3.79 -5.10 1.02
CA LEU A 43 3.96 -3.69 0.67
C LEU A 43 3.05 -3.29 -0.48
N SER A 44 2.98 -4.10 -1.53
CA SER A 44 2.10 -3.88 -2.67
C SER A 44 0.63 -3.82 -2.23
N GLN A 45 0.21 -4.74 -1.36
CA GLN A 45 -1.14 -4.76 -0.81
C GLN A 45 -1.43 -3.50 0.01
N SER A 46 -0.50 -3.11 0.88
CA SER A 46 -0.63 -1.89 1.69
C SER A 46 -0.73 -0.64 0.84
N GLN A 47 0.06 -0.55 -0.23
CA GLN A 47 -0.01 0.56 -1.16
C GLN A 47 -1.35 0.63 -1.87
N ASN A 48 -1.89 -0.52 -2.30
CA ASN A 48 -3.20 -0.58 -2.93
C ASN A 48 -4.31 -0.18 -1.96
N GLU A 49 -4.25 -0.66 -0.71
CA GLU A 49 -5.19 -0.27 0.33
C GLU A 49 -5.13 1.22 0.62
N TYR A 50 -3.92 1.77 0.71
CA TYR A 50 -3.73 3.20 0.91
C TYR A 50 -4.32 4.02 -0.24
N ASN A 51 -4.05 3.61 -1.49
CA ASN A 51 -4.58 4.31 -2.66
C ASN A 51 -6.11 4.22 -2.71
N ASN A 52 -6.68 3.07 -2.37
CA ASN A 52 -8.13 2.89 -2.32
C ASN A 52 -8.77 3.77 -1.24
N LEU A 53 -8.13 3.83 -0.07
CA LEU A 53 -8.60 4.66 1.03
C LEU A 53 -8.55 6.14 0.66
N LYS A 54 -7.46 6.57 0.03
CA LYS A 54 -7.28 7.95 -0.44
C LYS A 54 -8.34 8.30 -1.48
N LEU A 55 -8.60 7.41 -2.42
CA LEU A 55 -9.62 7.61 -3.45
C LEU A 55 -11.02 7.69 -2.83
N ALA A 56 -11.34 6.79 -1.91
CA ALA A 56 -12.62 6.81 -1.19
C ALA A 56 -12.82 8.12 -0.43
N LYS A 57 -11.77 8.62 0.22
CA LYS A 57 -11.83 9.90 0.93
C LYS A 57 -12.03 11.08 -0.03
N MET A 58 -11.38 11.06 -1.17
CA MET A 58 -11.56 12.09 -2.20
C MET A 58 -13.00 12.10 -2.73
N ILE A 59 -13.59 10.94 -2.96
CA ILE A 59 -14.99 10.80 -3.40
C ILE A 59 -15.92 11.35 -2.33
N GLU A 60 -15.70 11.02 -1.07
CA GLU A 60 -16.49 11.49 0.06
C GLU A 60 -16.47 13.03 0.16
N ILE A 61 -15.28 13.63 0.04
CA ILE A 61 -15.14 15.09 0.06
C ILE A 61 -15.88 15.73 -1.11
N THR A 62 -15.74 15.17 -2.31
CA THR A 62 -16.40 15.65 -3.52
C THR A 62 -17.92 15.59 -3.38
N ASP A 63 -18.46 14.48 -2.85
CA ASP A 63 -19.89 14.31 -2.62
C ASP A 63 -20.41 15.32 -1.60
N SER A 64 -19.65 15.57 -0.54
CA SER A 64 -19.98 16.57 0.48
C SER A 64 -20.03 17.98 -0.14
N ASP A 65 -19.06 18.34 -0.97
CA ASP A 65 -19.00 19.63 -1.65
C ASP A 65 -20.17 19.81 -2.62
N ILE A 66 -20.53 18.77 -3.37
CA ILE A 66 -21.68 18.80 -4.28
C ILE A 66 -22.97 19.01 -3.51
N LYS A 67 -23.15 18.32 -2.41
CA LYS A 67 -24.33 18.42 -1.56
C LYS A 67 -24.46 19.83 -0.99
N GLU A 68 -23.37 20.41 -0.51
CA GLU A 68 -23.32 21.76 0.02
C GLU A 68 -23.68 22.79 -1.06
N SER A 69 -23.13 22.64 -2.28
CA SER A 69 -23.43 23.48 -3.42
C SER A 69 -24.90 23.42 -3.81
N LYS A 70 -25.49 22.23 -3.83
CA LYS A 70 -26.93 22.04 -4.10
C LYS A 70 -27.79 22.75 -3.08
N MET A 71 -27.42 22.68 -1.80
CA MET A 71 -28.14 23.36 -0.73
C MET A 71 -28.08 24.88 -0.89
N LYS A 72 -26.94 25.43 -1.25
CA LYS A 72 -26.77 26.87 -1.51
C LYS A 72 -27.61 27.34 -2.69
N ILE A 73 -27.62 26.59 -3.79
CA ILE A 73 -28.44 26.89 -4.97
C ILE A 73 -29.92 26.86 -4.60
N ALA A 74 -30.38 25.84 -3.89
CA ALA A 74 -31.76 25.72 -3.45
C ALA A 74 -32.19 26.92 -2.58
N LYS A 75 -31.32 27.37 -1.71
CA LYS A 75 -31.55 28.55 -0.86
C LYS A 75 -31.67 29.83 -1.71
N LEU A 76 -30.78 30.01 -2.67
CA LEU A 76 -30.82 31.16 -3.58
C LEU A 76 -32.09 31.20 -4.40
N VAL A 77 -32.52 30.06 -4.96
CA VAL A 77 -33.78 29.96 -5.72
C VAL A 77 -34.96 30.34 -4.85
N ARG A 78 -35.02 29.89 -3.60
CA ARG A 78 -36.10 30.27 -2.66
C ARG A 78 -36.09 31.76 -2.39
N GLU A 79 -34.91 32.37 -2.18
CA GLU A 79 -34.78 33.81 -1.96
C GLU A 79 -35.26 34.61 -3.16
N ILE A 80 -34.88 34.20 -4.37
CA ILE A 80 -35.28 34.84 -5.63
C ILE A 80 -36.81 34.74 -5.78
N ASN A 81 -37.38 33.56 -5.58
CA ASN A 81 -38.83 33.39 -5.66
C ASN A 81 -39.58 34.25 -4.65
N LYS A 82 -39.04 34.38 -3.45
CA LYS A 82 -39.59 35.24 -2.41
C LYS A 82 -39.56 36.70 -2.84
N CYS A 83 -38.48 37.16 -3.41
CA CYS A 83 -38.35 38.54 -3.93
C CYS A 83 -39.36 38.81 -5.06
N ILE A 84 -39.50 37.87 -5.99
CA ILE A 84 -40.46 37.94 -7.08
C ILE A 84 -41.89 38.05 -6.53
N SER A 85 -42.20 37.21 -5.53
CA SER A 85 -43.52 37.23 -4.86
C SER A 85 -43.81 38.60 -4.22
N ILE A 86 -42.81 39.17 -3.53
CA ILE A 86 -42.95 40.47 -2.88
C ILE A 86 -43.15 41.57 -3.94
N LEU A 87 -42.39 41.53 -5.04
CA LEU A 87 -42.52 42.50 -6.11
C LEU A 87 -43.89 42.41 -6.80
N SER A 88 -44.33 41.17 -7.07
CA SER A 88 -45.66 40.93 -7.64
C SER A 88 -46.78 41.42 -6.77
N SER A 89 -46.65 41.19 -5.45
CA SER A 89 -47.61 41.69 -4.46
C SER A 89 -47.55 43.21 -4.31
N GLY A 90 -46.37 43.81 -4.49
CA GLY A 90 -46.20 45.24 -4.35
C GLY A 90 -46.68 46.07 -5.54
N GLU A 91 -46.92 45.45 -6.69
CA GLU A 91 -47.46 46.09 -7.86
C GLU A 91 -48.98 46.35 -7.80
N GLU A 92 -49.61 45.71 -6.87
CA GLU A 92 -51.04 45.97 -6.60
C GLU A 92 -51.25 47.29 -5.83
#